data_40a9ed5bbafbf9cc188003cf642408c8
#
_entry.id   40a9ed5bbafbf9cc188003cf642408c8
#
_cell.length_a   1.000
_cell.length_b   1.000
_cell.length_c   1.000
_cell.angle_alpha   90.00
_cell.angle_beta   90.00
_cell.angle_gamma   90.00
#
_symmetry.space_group_name_H-M   'P 1'
#
loop_
_entity.id
_entity.type
_entity.pdbx_description
1 polymer ?
#
loop_
_entity_poly.entity_id
_entity_poly.type
_entity_poly.pdbx_seq_one_letter_code
_entity_poly.pdbx_strand_id
1 'polypeptide(L)'
;MEINSKNIKLWSMIGPRASLGLGILDLAKSQKDLMVVTCDVSTSAGLDRFRKTLPDQYIDLGIAEQNMIGVSAGLASENFKVITTTFAPFQTMRCCEQIKVNLGYMEERVTMIGLASGLVLGNLGFTHCCIEDIGVLRSIPNLNIVSPADSLETIKSIEASLRNKKSTYIRVTGGTNNPIIYESDYKFEIGKSITLKKGNDVTIFGSGAILENCIIAAKALEDKKISTGVVNMHTIKPIDKEAILNAAKKSKLIVTVEEHNTIGGLGSAVSEVISNIKNSPKQLTIGINDSYTKSGSYKYLKDYYRLTSEKILEDVQNLLNE
;
A
#
# COMPACT_ATOMS: atom_id res chain seq x y z
N MET A 1 16.98 3.18 11.67
CA MET A 1 17.96 3.35 10.55
C MET A 1 18.13 4.82 10.22
N GLU A 2 19.33 5.24 9.78
CA GLU A 2 19.56 6.63 9.35
C GLU A 2 18.91 6.87 7.97
N ILE A 3 18.10 7.92 7.86
CA ILE A 3 17.47 8.34 6.62
C ILE A 3 18.34 9.40 5.96
N ASN A 4 19.05 9.01 4.90
CA ASN A 4 19.88 9.87 4.08
C ASN A 4 19.82 9.44 2.61
N SER A 5 20.31 10.28 1.69
CA SER A 5 20.22 10.03 0.25
C SER A 5 20.88 8.73 -0.20
N LYS A 6 21.97 8.29 0.47
CA LYS A 6 22.65 7.03 0.18
C LYS A 6 21.77 5.83 0.52
N ASN A 7 21.17 5.84 1.71
CA ASN A 7 20.30 4.76 2.17
C ASN A 7 19.02 4.70 1.36
N ILE A 8 18.41 5.84 1.04
CA ILE A 8 17.21 5.90 0.20
C ILE A 8 17.48 5.27 -1.18
N LYS A 9 18.61 5.61 -1.82
CA LYS A 9 19.01 5.00 -3.10
C LYS A 9 19.24 3.49 -2.98
N LEU A 10 19.88 3.04 -1.91
CA LEU A 10 20.08 1.62 -1.64
C LEU A 10 18.74 0.91 -1.49
N TRP A 11 17.82 1.46 -0.69
CA TRP A 11 16.49 0.87 -0.48
C TRP A 11 15.65 0.82 -1.75
N SER A 12 15.71 1.84 -2.59
CA SER A 12 15.10 1.82 -3.92
C SER A 12 15.66 0.68 -4.77
N MET A 13 16.98 0.56 -4.84
CA MET A 13 17.66 -0.45 -5.66
C MET A 13 17.31 -1.89 -5.23
N ILE A 14 17.32 -2.18 -3.94
CA ILE A 14 16.98 -3.52 -3.43
C ILE A 14 15.48 -3.78 -3.38
N GLY A 15 14.66 -2.74 -3.46
CA GLY A 15 13.21 -2.77 -3.46
C GLY A 15 12.57 -2.86 -2.07
N PRO A 16 11.24 -2.66 -2.00
CA PRO A 16 10.53 -2.50 -0.72
C PRO A 16 10.56 -3.77 0.15
N ARG A 17 10.56 -4.97 -0.43
CA ARG A 17 10.60 -6.23 0.33
C ARG A 17 11.92 -6.42 1.08
N ALA A 18 13.06 -6.16 0.44
CA ALA A 18 14.36 -6.24 1.12
C ALA A 18 14.54 -5.08 2.12
N SER A 19 14.05 -3.89 1.78
CA SER A 19 14.11 -2.71 2.64
C SER A 19 13.28 -2.89 3.92
N LEU A 20 12.11 -3.52 3.81
CA LEU A 20 11.29 -3.83 5.00
C LEU A 20 12.04 -4.77 5.96
N GLY A 21 12.71 -5.81 5.44
CA GLY A 21 13.49 -6.74 6.27
C GLY A 21 14.62 -6.04 7.02
N LEU A 22 15.30 -5.08 6.38
CA LEU A 22 16.30 -4.22 7.03
C LEU A 22 15.67 -3.31 8.09
N GLY A 23 14.51 -2.71 7.77
CA GLY A 23 13.78 -1.85 8.70
C GLY A 23 13.31 -2.58 9.95
N ILE A 24 12.73 -3.76 9.78
CA ILE A 24 12.27 -4.62 10.88
C ILE A 24 13.47 -5.04 11.76
N LEU A 25 14.58 -5.44 11.16
CA LEU A 25 15.78 -5.82 11.90
C LEU A 25 16.32 -4.67 12.75
N ASP A 26 16.34 -3.46 12.20
CA ASP A 26 16.83 -2.28 12.93
C ASP A 26 15.92 -1.92 14.12
N LEU A 27 14.61 -1.99 13.92
CA LEU A 27 13.61 -1.78 14.96
C LEU A 27 13.73 -2.82 16.09
N ALA A 28 13.85 -4.09 15.73
CA ALA A 28 13.90 -5.20 16.69
C ALA A 28 15.13 -5.18 17.59
N LYS A 29 16.26 -4.64 17.13
CA LYS A 29 17.46 -4.51 17.96
C LYS A 29 17.24 -3.73 19.27
N SER A 30 16.35 -2.76 19.25
CA SER A 30 16.00 -1.93 20.42
C SER A 30 14.69 -2.34 21.10
N GLN A 31 13.94 -3.29 20.51
CA GLN A 31 12.61 -3.71 20.98
C GLN A 31 12.58 -5.23 21.15
N LYS A 32 12.92 -5.72 22.34
CA LYS A 32 12.95 -7.15 22.64
C LYS A 32 11.55 -7.80 22.66
N ASP A 33 10.52 -6.99 22.80
CA ASP A 33 9.11 -7.36 22.73
C ASP A 33 8.55 -7.44 21.29
N LEU A 34 9.39 -7.21 20.27
CA LEU A 34 8.98 -7.31 18.87
C LEU A 34 9.17 -8.74 18.37
N MET A 35 8.10 -9.36 17.87
CA MET A 35 8.08 -10.68 17.28
C MET A 35 7.74 -10.61 15.80
N VAL A 36 8.43 -11.39 14.98
CA VAL A 36 8.16 -11.54 13.54
C VAL A 36 7.68 -12.96 13.29
N VAL A 37 6.49 -13.07 12.71
CA VAL A 37 5.85 -14.36 12.38
C VAL A 37 5.67 -14.47 10.88
N THR A 38 6.06 -15.57 10.29
CA THR A 38 5.98 -15.81 8.83
C THR A 38 5.52 -17.23 8.51
N CYS A 39 5.24 -17.45 7.22
CA CYS A 39 4.77 -18.73 6.69
C CYS A 39 5.63 -19.14 5.49
N ASP A 40 6.83 -19.69 5.75
CA ASP A 40 7.78 -20.20 4.74
C ASP A 40 8.18 -19.17 3.66
N VAL A 41 8.21 -17.89 4.03
CA VAL A 41 8.55 -16.79 3.09
C VAL A 41 9.69 -15.89 3.58
N SER A 42 10.51 -16.37 4.51
CA SER A 42 11.62 -15.60 5.10
C SER A 42 12.49 -14.91 4.05
N THR A 43 12.95 -15.64 3.05
CA THR A 43 13.79 -15.12 1.97
C THR A 43 13.04 -14.09 1.11
N SER A 44 11.81 -14.39 0.74
CA SER A 44 10.96 -13.49 -0.06
C SER A 44 10.63 -12.18 0.66
N ALA A 45 10.59 -12.21 1.99
CA ALA A 45 10.36 -11.07 2.87
C ALA A 45 11.65 -10.29 3.23
N GLY A 46 12.82 -10.74 2.77
CA GLY A 46 14.10 -10.13 3.15
C GLY A 46 14.49 -10.37 4.61
N LEU A 47 13.93 -11.41 5.27
CA LEU A 47 14.10 -11.69 6.70
C LEU A 47 15.25 -12.66 7.01
N ASP A 48 16.02 -13.13 6.03
CA ASP A 48 17.11 -14.08 6.26
C ASP A 48 18.18 -13.59 7.24
N ARG A 49 18.48 -12.29 7.19
CA ARG A 49 19.36 -11.67 8.18
C ARG A 49 18.70 -11.57 9.55
N PHE A 50 17.40 -11.26 9.60
CA PHE A 50 16.63 -11.16 10.84
C PHE A 50 16.65 -12.49 11.59
N ARG A 51 16.21 -13.59 10.97
CA ARG A 51 16.15 -14.92 11.61
C ARG A 51 17.51 -15.45 12.10
N LYS A 52 18.61 -15.03 11.44
CA LYS A 52 19.97 -15.40 11.88
C LYS A 52 20.47 -14.55 13.05
N THR A 53 20.07 -13.27 13.11
CA THR A 53 20.56 -12.32 14.11
C THR A 53 19.74 -12.34 15.38
N LEU A 54 18.43 -12.52 15.26
CA LEU A 54 17.44 -12.47 16.34
C LEU A 54 16.49 -13.69 16.29
N PRO A 55 17.04 -14.95 16.42
CA PRO A 55 16.22 -16.16 16.29
C PRO A 55 15.12 -16.24 17.32
N ASP A 56 15.30 -15.72 18.53
CA ASP A 56 14.29 -15.74 19.61
C ASP A 56 13.11 -14.78 19.35
N GLN A 57 13.25 -13.87 18.40
CA GLN A 57 12.20 -12.93 17.98
C GLN A 57 11.55 -13.34 16.63
N TYR A 58 11.82 -14.57 16.17
CA TYR A 58 11.38 -15.05 14.87
C TYR A 58 10.67 -16.40 14.98
N ILE A 59 9.48 -16.48 14.38
CA ILE A 59 8.67 -17.71 14.30
C ILE A 59 8.30 -17.97 12.83
N ASP A 60 8.57 -19.17 12.37
CA ASP A 60 8.08 -19.67 11.08
C ASP A 60 7.10 -20.81 11.31
N LEU A 61 5.87 -20.66 10.87
CA LEU A 61 4.80 -21.63 11.07
C LEU A 61 4.60 -22.57 9.87
N GLY A 62 5.48 -22.48 8.86
CA GLY A 62 5.26 -23.15 7.59
C GLY A 62 4.05 -22.54 6.85
N ILE A 63 3.54 -23.24 5.84
CA ILE A 63 2.42 -22.76 5.02
C ILE A 63 1.09 -22.91 5.78
N ALA A 64 0.88 -22.04 6.77
CA ALA A 64 -0.26 -22.09 7.70
C ALA A 64 -0.75 -20.68 8.09
N GLU A 65 -1.11 -19.84 7.11
CA GLU A 65 -1.35 -18.42 7.30
C GLU A 65 -2.56 -18.13 8.20
N GLN A 66 -3.58 -18.95 8.18
CA GLN A 66 -4.71 -18.81 9.11
C GLN A 66 -4.25 -19.00 10.56
N ASN A 67 -3.40 -20.01 10.81
CA ASN A 67 -2.80 -20.23 12.12
C ASN A 67 -1.85 -19.08 12.50
N MET A 68 -1.13 -18.52 11.52
CA MET A 68 -0.27 -17.34 11.75
C MET A 68 -1.04 -16.17 12.38
N ILE A 69 -2.22 -15.86 11.91
CA ILE A 69 -3.04 -14.79 12.49
C ILE A 69 -3.46 -15.13 13.93
N GLY A 70 -3.88 -16.37 14.20
CA GLY A 70 -4.24 -16.81 15.55
C GLY A 70 -3.08 -16.76 16.53
N VAL A 71 -1.91 -17.30 16.15
CA VAL A 71 -0.67 -17.24 16.96
C VAL A 71 -0.26 -15.81 17.22
N SER A 72 -0.32 -14.95 16.19
CA SER A 72 0.04 -13.54 16.30
C SER A 72 -0.90 -12.76 17.23
N ALA A 73 -2.18 -13.06 17.21
CA ALA A 73 -3.15 -12.47 18.15
C ALA A 73 -2.86 -12.93 19.58
N GLY A 74 -2.56 -14.23 19.80
CA GLY A 74 -2.14 -14.72 21.11
C GLY A 74 -0.86 -14.06 21.64
N LEU A 75 0.14 -13.85 20.78
CA LEU A 75 1.34 -13.08 21.18
C LEU A 75 1.00 -11.61 21.49
N ALA A 76 0.12 -10.99 20.73
CA ALA A 76 -0.30 -9.61 20.96
C ALA A 76 -1.06 -9.44 22.26
N SER A 77 -1.90 -10.43 22.68
CA SER A 77 -2.61 -10.43 23.96
C SER A 77 -1.65 -10.52 25.16
N GLU A 78 -0.45 -11.09 24.96
CA GLU A 78 0.64 -11.11 25.94
C GLU A 78 1.57 -9.88 25.84
N ASN A 79 1.10 -8.80 25.18
CA ASN A 79 1.79 -7.52 25.01
C ASN A 79 3.03 -7.54 24.11
N PHE A 80 3.22 -8.56 23.27
CA PHE A 80 4.23 -8.50 22.22
C PHE A 80 3.79 -7.57 21.09
N LYS A 81 4.73 -6.88 20.48
CA LYS A 81 4.56 -6.18 19.21
C LYS A 81 4.76 -7.19 18.09
N VAL A 82 3.73 -7.49 17.34
CA VAL A 82 3.78 -8.56 16.35
C VAL A 82 3.73 -8.02 14.94
N ILE A 83 4.66 -8.49 14.11
CA ILE A 83 4.66 -8.29 12.66
C ILE A 83 4.44 -9.65 12.00
N THR A 84 3.40 -9.76 11.16
CA THR A 84 3.23 -10.92 10.27
C THR A 84 3.63 -10.57 8.86
N THR A 85 4.17 -11.54 8.12
CA THR A 85 4.48 -11.36 6.71
C THR A 85 4.30 -12.64 5.91
N THR A 86 3.57 -12.51 4.82
CA THR A 86 3.45 -13.50 3.74
C THR A 86 3.01 -12.78 2.46
N PHE A 87 2.83 -13.50 1.35
CA PHE A 87 2.30 -12.89 0.13
C PHE A 87 0.88 -12.36 0.34
N ALA A 88 0.59 -11.22 -0.30
CA ALA A 88 -0.63 -10.46 -0.05
C ALA A 88 -1.95 -11.27 -0.13
N PRO A 89 -2.20 -12.15 -1.14
CA PRO A 89 -3.44 -12.94 -1.18
C PRO A 89 -3.55 -13.90 0.00
N PHE A 90 -2.42 -14.40 0.49
CA PHE A 90 -2.38 -15.34 1.61
C PHE A 90 -2.46 -14.62 2.96
N GLN A 91 -1.93 -13.40 3.04
CA GLN A 91 -2.07 -12.55 4.23
C GLN A 91 -3.51 -12.04 4.41
N THR A 92 -4.29 -11.91 3.34
CA THR A 92 -5.59 -11.24 3.35
C THR A 92 -6.77 -12.19 3.10
N MET A 93 -7.02 -12.58 1.86
CA MET A 93 -8.20 -13.39 1.52
C MET A 93 -8.21 -14.75 2.22
N ARG A 94 -7.05 -15.45 2.28
CA ARG A 94 -6.93 -16.74 2.96
C ARG A 94 -7.20 -16.63 4.46
N CYS A 95 -6.89 -15.49 5.09
CA CYS A 95 -7.00 -15.26 6.53
C CYS A 95 -8.15 -14.30 6.90
N CYS A 96 -9.06 -13.98 5.97
CA CYS A 96 -10.06 -12.92 6.15
C CYS A 96 -10.90 -13.11 7.42
N GLU A 97 -11.35 -14.33 7.70
CA GLU A 97 -12.15 -14.64 8.89
C GLU A 97 -11.32 -14.48 10.16
N GLN A 98 -10.09 -15.01 10.21
CA GLN A 98 -9.20 -14.89 11.36
C GLN A 98 -8.84 -13.42 11.64
N ILE A 99 -8.60 -12.63 10.61
CA ILE A 99 -8.38 -11.18 10.73
C ILE A 99 -9.62 -10.50 11.31
N LYS A 100 -10.80 -10.82 10.78
CA LYS A 100 -12.07 -10.25 11.27
C LYS A 100 -12.28 -10.52 12.76
N VAL A 101 -12.07 -11.76 13.19
CA VAL A 101 -12.33 -12.16 14.58
C VAL A 101 -11.22 -11.65 15.50
N ASN A 102 -9.97 -12.02 15.25
CA ASN A 102 -8.89 -11.76 16.20
C ASN A 102 -8.44 -10.29 16.19
N LEU A 103 -8.34 -9.67 15.01
CA LEU A 103 -7.77 -8.32 14.88
C LEU A 103 -8.84 -7.23 14.78
N GLY A 104 -9.97 -7.55 14.16
CA GLY A 104 -11.08 -6.61 14.01
C GLY A 104 -11.98 -6.56 15.24
N TYR A 105 -12.46 -7.71 15.72
CA TYR A 105 -13.42 -7.79 16.83
C TYR A 105 -12.74 -7.83 18.20
N MET A 106 -11.73 -8.67 18.37
CA MET A 106 -10.97 -8.76 19.65
C MET A 106 -9.97 -7.61 19.80
N GLU A 107 -9.71 -6.85 18.73
CA GLU A 107 -8.82 -5.68 18.69
C GLU A 107 -7.35 -5.99 19.05
N GLU A 108 -6.91 -7.24 18.86
CA GLU A 108 -5.51 -7.58 19.05
C GLU A 108 -4.63 -6.88 18.01
N ARG A 109 -3.49 -6.31 18.45
CA ARG A 109 -2.68 -5.40 17.64
C ARG A 109 -1.57 -6.12 16.89
N VAL A 110 -1.76 -6.31 15.59
CA VAL A 110 -0.79 -6.95 14.70
C VAL A 110 -0.51 -6.05 13.50
N THR A 111 0.76 -5.89 13.14
CA THR A 111 1.18 -5.30 11.87
C THR A 111 1.26 -6.41 10.83
N MET A 112 0.33 -6.42 9.89
CA MET A 112 0.28 -7.39 8.80
C MET A 112 0.96 -6.84 7.56
N ILE A 113 1.93 -7.54 6.99
CA ILE A 113 2.61 -7.12 5.76
C ILE A 113 2.26 -8.08 4.62
N GLY A 114 1.51 -7.59 3.65
CA GLY A 114 1.22 -8.28 2.40
C GLY A 114 2.31 -8.02 1.37
N LEU A 115 3.15 -9.03 1.12
CA LEU A 115 4.24 -8.94 0.17
C LEU A 115 3.73 -9.02 -1.27
N ALA A 116 4.35 -8.24 -2.14
CA ALA A 116 4.12 -8.29 -3.59
C ALA A 116 2.64 -8.17 -3.97
N SER A 117 1.94 -7.23 -3.33
CA SER A 117 0.55 -6.89 -3.65
C SER A 117 0.39 -6.33 -5.06
N GLY A 118 -0.83 -6.27 -5.55
CA GLY A 118 -1.12 -5.80 -6.90
C GLY A 118 -0.63 -6.78 -7.97
N LEU A 119 0.06 -6.26 -8.96
CA LEU A 119 0.51 -6.99 -10.17
C LEU A 119 1.96 -7.52 -10.08
N VAL A 120 2.64 -7.33 -8.94
CA VAL A 120 4.09 -7.59 -8.80
C VAL A 120 4.48 -9.02 -9.16
N LEU A 121 3.66 -10.00 -8.76
CA LEU A 121 3.89 -11.42 -9.08
C LEU A 121 3.13 -11.90 -10.32
N GLY A 122 2.95 -11.03 -11.29
CA GLY A 122 2.23 -11.32 -12.52
C GLY A 122 2.72 -12.56 -13.28
N ASN A 123 4.01 -12.90 -13.20
CA ASN A 123 4.55 -14.11 -13.80
C ASN A 123 3.97 -15.40 -13.19
N LEU A 124 3.50 -15.35 -11.94
CA LEU A 124 2.84 -16.47 -11.26
C LEU A 124 1.31 -16.49 -11.50
N GLY A 125 0.79 -15.43 -12.14
CA GLY A 125 -0.62 -15.32 -12.50
C GLY A 125 -1.53 -14.90 -11.35
N PHE A 126 -2.84 -15.01 -11.58
CA PHE A 126 -3.89 -14.45 -10.72
C PHE A 126 -3.88 -15.00 -9.29
N THR A 127 -3.35 -16.19 -9.04
CA THR A 127 -3.28 -16.78 -7.68
C THR A 127 -2.31 -16.05 -6.76
N HIS A 128 -1.38 -15.27 -7.33
CA HIS A 128 -0.37 -14.49 -6.62
C HIS A 128 -0.50 -12.98 -6.84
N CYS A 129 -1.10 -12.54 -7.95
CA CYS A 129 -1.57 -11.16 -8.08
C CYS A 129 -2.66 -10.92 -7.03
N CYS A 130 -2.52 -9.85 -6.27
CA CYS A 130 -3.49 -9.51 -5.23
C CYS A 130 -4.09 -8.14 -5.53
N ILE A 131 -5.23 -8.15 -6.17
CA ILE A 131 -5.96 -6.95 -6.60
C ILE A 131 -7.27 -6.74 -5.83
N GLU A 132 -7.53 -7.55 -4.80
CA GLU A 132 -8.77 -7.56 -4.01
C GLU A 132 -8.53 -7.25 -2.52
N ASP A 133 -7.29 -7.22 -2.08
CA ASP A 133 -6.89 -7.12 -0.67
C ASP A 133 -7.49 -5.90 0.06
N ILE A 134 -7.45 -4.73 -0.57
CA ILE A 134 -8.05 -3.51 -0.01
C ILE A 134 -9.56 -3.70 0.11
N GLY A 135 -10.23 -4.13 -0.96
CA GLY A 135 -11.68 -4.31 -1.01
C GLY A 135 -12.19 -5.25 0.07
N VAL A 136 -11.50 -6.37 0.27
CA VAL A 136 -11.83 -7.37 1.30
C VAL A 136 -11.65 -6.81 2.72
N LEU A 137 -10.52 -6.16 2.99
CA LEU A 137 -10.20 -5.70 4.35
C LEU A 137 -10.89 -4.38 4.73
N ARG A 138 -11.27 -3.53 3.75
CA ARG A 138 -11.90 -2.24 4.07
C ARG A 138 -13.20 -2.39 4.86
N SER A 139 -13.96 -3.46 4.66
CA SER A 139 -15.21 -3.71 5.37
C SER A 139 -15.03 -4.13 6.84
N ILE A 140 -13.85 -4.63 7.24
CA ILE A 140 -13.59 -5.09 8.60
C ILE A 140 -13.33 -3.90 9.52
N PRO A 141 -14.12 -3.67 10.61
CA PRO A 141 -13.84 -2.60 11.58
C PRO A 141 -12.47 -2.71 12.24
N ASN A 142 -12.00 -1.64 12.86
CA ASN A 142 -10.79 -1.57 13.68
C ASN A 142 -9.46 -1.90 12.98
N LEU A 143 -9.44 -1.93 11.65
CA LEU A 143 -8.23 -2.11 10.85
C LEU A 143 -7.81 -0.81 10.15
N ASN A 144 -6.50 -0.60 10.05
CA ASN A 144 -5.91 0.37 9.13
C ASN A 144 -5.42 -0.35 7.87
N ILE A 145 -5.42 0.37 6.73
CA ILE A 145 -4.87 -0.12 5.45
C ILE A 145 -3.95 0.95 4.90
N VAL A 146 -2.69 0.59 4.70
CA VAL A 146 -1.63 1.46 4.20
C VAL A 146 -1.00 0.85 2.96
N SER A 147 -0.83 1.63 1.90
CA SER A 147 -0.19 1.24 0.65
C SER A 147 0.96 2.21 0.35
N PRO A 148 2.18 1.94 0.87
CA PRO A 148 3.32 2.84 0.73
C PRO A 148 3.80 2.93 -0.72
N ALA A 149 4.22 4.14 -1.13
CA ALA A 149 4.59 4.45 -2.50
C ALA A 149 6.03 4.05 -2.85
N ASP A 150 6.93 4.05 -1.87
CA ASP A 150 8.33 3.71 -2.06
C ASP A 150 8.93 2.93 -0.87
N SER A 151 10.21 2.59 -0.97
CA SER A 151 10.90 1.82 0.07
C SER A 151 11.07 2.59 1.38
N LEU A 152 11.25 3.91 1.34
CA LEU A 152 11.31 4.75 2.54
C LEU A 152 9.95 4.78 3.23
N GLU A 153 8.88 5.01 2.48
CA GLU A 153 7.52 5.01 3.02
C GLU A 153 7.14 3.63 3.59
N THR A 154 7.62 2.53 2.99
CA THR A 154 7.44 1.17 3.53
C THR A 154 8.04 1.07 4.94
N ILE A 155 9.27 1.54 5.15
CA ILE A 155 9.93 1.53 6.47
C ILE A 155 9.15 2.40 7.47
N LYS A 156 8.77 3.61 7.06
CA LYS A 156 8.02 4.54 7.93
C LYS A 156 6.64 4.01 8.29
N SER A 157 5.98 3.30 7.37
CA SER A 157 4.67 2.69 7.64
C SER A 157 4.75 1.59 8.69
N ILE A 158 5.83 0.79 8.72
CA ILE A 158 6.08 -0.21 9.75
C ILE A 158 6.24 0.46 11.12
N GLU A 159 7.09 1.47 11.22
CA GLU A 159 7.28 2.22 12.46
C GLU A 159 5.97 2.84 12.97
N ALA A 160 5.19 3.45 12.09
CA ALA A 160 3.92 4.06 12.43
C ALA A 160 2.88 3.02 12.87
N SER A 161 2.85 1.84 12.22
CA SER A 161 1.92 0.77 12.58
C SER A 161 2.19 0.19 13.97
N LEU A 162 3.45 -0.02 14.33
CA LEU A 162 3.85 -0.51 15.66
C LEU A 162 3.48 0.45 16.80
N ARG A 163 3.33 1.75 16.50
CA ARG A 163 2.86 2.76 17.45
C ARG A 163 1.35 2.96 17.44
N ASN A 164 0.66 2.42 16.43
CA ASN A 164 -0.78 2.59 16.27
C ASN A 164 -1.56 1.72 17.27
N LYS A 165 -2.78 2.15 17.62
CA LYS A 165 -3.68 1.41 18.53
C LYS A 165 -4.48 0.32 17.81
N LYS A 166 -4.51 0.32 16.49
CA LYS A 166 -5.25 -0.65 15.66
C LYS A 166 -4.29 -1.50 14.86
N SER A 167 -4.68 -2.71 14.56
CA SER A 167 -4.00 -3.54 13.58
C SER A 167 -3.88 -2.82 12.24
N THR A 168 -2.75 -2.97 11.57
CA THR A 168 -2.48 -2.29 10.30
C THR A 168 -2.07 -3.30 9.24
N TYR A 169 -2.76 -3.32 8.13
CA TYR A 169 -2.33 -4.00 6.92
C TYR A 169 -1.48 -3.05 6.08
N ILE A 170 -0.23 -3.44 5.82
CA ILE A 170 0.71 -2.73 4.95
C ILE A 170 0.80 -3.49 3.63
N ARG A 171 0.36 -2.85 2.57
CA ARG A 171 0.28 -3.39 1.22
C ARG A 171 1.54 -3.04 0.44
N VAL A 172 2.46 -3.98 0.28
CA VAL A 172 3.76 -3.73 -0.37
C VAL A 172 3.68 -4.02 -1.87
N THR A 173 3.71 -2.97 -2.69
CA THR A 173 3.79 -3.04 -4.16
C THR A 173 5.19 -2.67 -4.65
N GLY A 174 5.45 -2.84 -5.96
CA GLY A 174 6.75 -2.55 -6.55
C GLY A 174 7.77 -3.68 -6.40
N GLY A 175 8.87 -3.54 -7.11
CA GLY A 175 9.97 -4.50 -7.18
C GLY A 175 11.33 -3.86 -6.87
N THR A 176 12.41 -4.49 -7.33
CA THR A 176 13.75 -3.88 -7.33
C THR A 176 13.77 -2.63 -8.22
N ASN A 177 14.66 -1.69 -7.93
CA ASN A 177 14.67 -0.36 -8.54
C ASN A 177 13.31 0.33 -8.40
N ASN A 178 12.73 0.23 -7.20
CA ASN A 178 11.47 0.90 -6.90
C ASN A 178 11.63 2.42 -6.99
N PRO A 179 10.62 3.18 -7.43
CA PRO A 179 10.70 4.63 -7.49
C PRO A 179 11.15 5.27 -6.17
N ILE A 180 11.83 6.40 -6.25
CA ILE A 180 12.10 7.27 -5.10
C ILE A 180 11.10 8.41 -5.19
N ILE A 181 10.11 8.39 -4.30
CA ILE A 181 9.10 9.47 -4.18
C ILE A 181 9.59 10.51 -3.17
N TYR A 182 10.27 10.06 -2.13
CA TYR A 182 10.77 10.91 -1.05
C TYR A 182 12.30 10.83 -0.97
N GLU A 183 12.97 11.97 -1.18
CA GLU A 183 14.43 12.08 -1.21
C GLU A 183 15.05 12.39 0.17
N SER A 184 14.21 12.65 1.17
CA SER A 184 14.60 12.99 2.53
C SER A 184 13.58 12.49 3.55
N ASP A 185 13.93 12.59 4.83
CA ASP A 185 12.99 12.28 5.91
C ASP A 185 11.78 13.23 5.91
N TYR A 186 10.62 12.67 6.26
CA TYR A 186 9.37 13.41 6.34
C TYR A 186 8.44 12.81 7.41
N LYS A 187 7.44 13.56 7.81
CA LYS A 187 6.43 13.10 8.76
C LYS A 187 5.44 12.17 8.06
N PHE A 188 5.44 10.89 8.43
CA PHE A 188 4.44 9.91 8.02
C PHE A 188 3.39 9.74 9.14
N GLU A 189 2.11 9.78 8.78
CA GLU A 189 1.01 9.66 9.73
C GLU A 189 -0.15 8.87 9.12
N ILE A 190 -0.49 7.72 9.74
CA ILE A 190 -1.62 6.90 9.30
C ILE A 190 -2.91 7.72 9.36
N GLY A 191 -3.66 7.74 8.27
CA GLY A 191 -4.90 8.51 8.13
C GLY A 191 -4.74 9.91 7.54
N LYS A 192 -3.51 10.32 7.21
CA LYS A 192 -3.21 11.56 6.50
C LYS A 192 -2.59 11.27 5.14
N SER A 193 -2.97 12.05 4.14
CA SER A 193 -2.37 12.01 2.81
C SER A 193 -1.24 13.04 2.68
N ILE A 194 -0.44 12.92 1.62
CA ILE A 194 0.64 13.86 1.32
C ILE A 194 0.42 14.48 -0.05
N THR A 195 0.26 15.80 -0.10
CA THR A 195 0.19 16.53 -1.36
C THR A 195 1.60 16.68 -1.93
N LEU A 196 1.89 15.96 -3.00
CA LEU A 196 3.17 16.02 -3.71
C LEU A 196 3.23 17.19 -4.70
N LYS A 197 2.08 17.53 -5.28
CA LYS A 197 1.93 18.60 -6.26
C LYS A 197 0.56 19.24 -6.13
N LYS A 198 0.50 20.57 -6.21
CA LYS A 198 -0.77 21.31 -6.23
C LYS A 198 -1.28 21.47 -7.66
N GLY A 199 -2.58 21.48 -7.84
CA GLY A 199 -3.27 21.73 -9.12
C GLY A 199 -4.71 22.14 -8.88
N ASN A 200 -5.36 22.70 -9.90
CA ASN A 200 -6.71 23.27 -9.78
C ASN A 200 -7.72 22.70 -10.79
N ASP A 201 -7.28 22.10 -11.91
CA ASP A 201 -8.21 21.49 -12.88
C ASP A 201 -8.44 20.01 -12.60
N VAL A 202 -7.37 19.27 -12.29
CA VAL A 202 -7.40 17.83 -12.00
C VAL A 202 -6.66 17.57 -10.69
N THR A 203 -7.17 16.67 -9.85
CA THR A 203 -6.42 16.08 -8.75
C THR A 203 -6.35 14.58 -8.91
N ILE A 204 -5.12 14.03 -8.97
CA ILE A 204 -4.86 12.61 -9.03
C ILE A 204 -4.52 12.11 -7.62
N PHE A 205 -5.32 11.20 -7.09
CA PHE A 205 -5.02 10.42 -5.90
C PHE A 205 -4.41 9.08 -6.32
N GLY A 206 -3.18 8.83 -5.93
CA GLY A 206 -2.51 7.55 -6.15
C GLY A 206 -2.08 6.88 -4.85
N SER A 207 -1.85 5.58 -4.86
CA SER A 207 -1.32 4.83 -3.72
C SER A 207 -0.42 3.69 -4.17
N GLY A 208 0.62 3.38 -3.37
CA GLY A 208 1.59 2.35 -3.73
C GLY A 208 2.56 2.80 -4.83
N ALA A 209 3.33 1.86 -5.37
CA ALA A 209 4.39 2.13 -6.35
C ALA A 209 3.91 2.78 -7.67
N ILE A 210 2.61 2.72 -7.96
CA ILE A 210 2.02 3.36 -9.14
C ILE A 210 2.03 4.90 -9.06
N LEU A 211 2.30 5.45 -7.89
CA LEU A 211 2.31 6.90 -7.66
C LEU A 211 3.31 7.64 -8.55
N GLU A 212 4.45 7.01 -8.89
CA GLU A 212 5.40 7.58 -9.86
C GLU A 212 4.72 7.88 -11.20
N ASN A 213 3.92 6.93 -11.72
CA ASN A 213 3.21 7.12 -12.99
C ASN A 213 2.19 8.26 -12.89
N CYS A 214 1.58 8.47 -11.72
CA CYS A 214 0.70 9.61 -11.47
C CYS A 214 1.47 10.94 -11.54
N ILE A 215 2.68 11.00 -10.98
CA ILE A 215 3.53 12.21 -11.01
C ILE A 215 3.94 12.54 -12.44
N ILE A 216 4.39 11.53 -13.20
CA ILE A 216 4.80 11.70 -14.60
C ILE A 216 3.60 12.14 -15.47
N ALA A 217 2.45 11.50 -15.32
CA ALA A 217 1.22 11.87 -16.01
C ALA A 217 0.77 13.31 -15.69
N ALA A 218 0.84 13.71 -14.43
CA ALA A 218 0.50 15.07 -14.00
C ALA A 218 1.43 16.13 -14.59
N LYS A 219 2.72 15.80 -14.76
CA LYS A 219 3.66 16.70 -15.45
C LYS A 219 3.31 16.84 -16.92
N ALA A 220 3.02 15.72 -17.59
CA ALA A 220 2.62 15.73 -19.01
C ALA A 220 1.27 16.46 -19.26
N LEU A 221 0.34 16.43 -18.28
CA LEU A 221 -0.90 17.22 -18.32
C LEU A 221 -0.61 18.73 -18.18
N GLU A 222 0.34 19.12 -17.34
CA GLU A 222 0.75 20.53 -17.23
C GLU A 222 1.38 21.08 -18.51
N ASP A 223 2.20 20.29 -19.19
CA ASP A 223 2.77 20.67 -20.50
C ASP A 223 1.63 20.98 -21.51
N LYS A 224 0.44 20.41 -21.29
CA LYS A 224 -0.79 20.68 -22.04
C LYS A 224 -1.69 21.75 -21.40
N LYS A 225 -1.18 22.52 -20.44
CA LYS A 225 -1.87 23.60 -19.71
C LYS A 225 -3.07 23.14 -18.86
N ILE A 226 -3.08 21.88 -18.44
CA ILE A 226 -4.05 21.33 -17.49
C ILE A 226 -3.40 21.30 -16.11
N SER A 227 -3.83 22.21 -15.22
CA SER A 227 -3.28 22.34 -13.87
C SER A 227 -3.62 21.11 -13.02
N THR A 228 -2.64 20.20 -12.85
CA THR A 228 -2.85 18.89 -12.25
C THR A 228 -2.12 18.73 -10.91
N GLY A 229 -2.88 18.45 -9.86
CA GLY A 229 -2.39 18.08 -8.54
C GLY A 229 -2.17 16.58 -8.39
N VAL A 230 -1.22 16.18 -7.54
CA VAL A 230 -0.96 14.79 -7.16
C VAL A 230 -0.94 14.65 -5.65
N VAL A 231 -1.71 13.71 -5.14
CA VAL A 231 -1.80 13.39 -3.72
C VAL A 231 -1.46 11.91 -3.52
N ASN A 232 -0.44 11.66 -2.69
CA ASN A 232 -0.19 10.32 -2.20
C ASN A 232 -1.22 9.98 -1.11
N MET A 233 -2.20 9.14 -1.46
CA MET A 233 -3.17 8.60 -0.52
C MET A 233 -2.66 7.27 0.03
N HIS A 234 -1.52 7.31 0.72
CA HIS A 234 -0.88 6.11 1.28
C HIS A 234 -1.74 5.38 2.30
N THR A 235 -2.66 6.05 2.96
CA THR A 235 -3.62 5.41 3.87
C THR A 235 -5.00 5.33 3.23
N ILE A 236 -5.46 4.11 2.96
CA ILE A 236 -6.77 3.86 2.37
C ILE A 236 -7.86 3.77 3.44
N LYS A 237 -7.48 3.31 4.64
CA LYS A 237 -8.34 3.23 5.81
C LYS A 237 -7.56 3.54 7.09
N PRO A 238 -7.96 4.57 7.86
CA PRO A 238 -8.98 5.57 7.52
C PRO A 238 -8.50 6.46 6.37
N ILE A 239 -9.39 6.79 5.46
CA ILE A 239 -9.05 7.68 4.35
C ILE A 239 -9.01 9.15 4.81
N ASP A 240 -8.11 9.95 4.23
CA ASP A 240 -8.02 11.40 4.49
C ASP A 240 -9.16 12.15 3.78
N LYS A 241 -10.31 12.21 4.47
CA LYS A 241 -11.50 12.90 3.96
C LYS A 241 -11.27 14.38 3.70
N GLU A 242 -10.46 15.04 4.52
CA GLU A 242 -10.18 16.46 4.39
C GLU A 242 -9.44 16.77 3.08
N ALA A 243 -8.45 15.97 2.73
CA ALA A 243 -7.73 16.11 1.46
C ALA A 243 -8.66 15.91 0.25
N ILE A 244 -9.56 14.92 0.31
CA ILE A 244 -10.53 14.66 -0.76
C ILE A 244 -11.52 15.82 -0.89
N LEU A 245 -12.08 16.31 0.21
CA LEU A 245 -13.00 17.44 0.21
C LEU A 245 -12.35 18.73 -0.31
N ASN A 246 -11.09 18.96 0.04
CA ASN A 246 -10.31 20.11 -0.45
C ASN A 246 -10.00 20.01 -1.95
N ALA A 247 -9.72 18.81 -2.45
CA ALA A 247 -9.55 18.56 -3.88
C ALA A 247 -10.87 18.77 -4.64
N ALA A 248 -11.97 18.22 -4.13
CA ALA A 248 -13.30 18.34 -4.77
C ALA A 248 -13.81 19.79 -4.88
N LYS A 249 -13.38 20.68 -3.99
CA LYS A 249 -13.73 22.12 -4.07
C LYS A 249 -13.00 22.86 -5.18
N LYS A 250 -11.85 22.36 -5.65
CA LYS A 250 -10.95 23.07 -6.58
C LYS A 250 -10.94 22.45 -7.96
N SER A 251 -10.96 21.13 -8.02
CA SER A 251 -10.76 20.38 -9.26
C SER A 251 -12.07 20.12 -9.98
N LYS A 252 -12.05 20.19 -11.30
CA LYS A 252 -13.14 19.80 -12.18
C LYS A 252 -13.26 18.28 -12.31
N LEU A 253 -12.12 17.59 -12.13
CA LEU A 253 -12.00 16.14 -12.23
C LEU A 253 -11.15 15.60 -11.07
N ILE A 254 -11.66 14.58 -10.40
CA ILE A 254 -10.93 13.74 -9.46
C ILE A 254 -10.52 12.47 -10.20
N VAL A 255 -9.26 12.10 -10.10
CA VAL A 255 -8.73 10.84 -10.67
C VAL A 255 -8.19 9.99 -9.54
N THR A 256 -8.51 8.70 -9.53
CA THR A 256 -7.90 7.73 -8.62
C THR A 256 -7.14 6.69 -9.43
N VAL A 257 -5.92 6.37 -9.00
CA VAL A 257 -5.05 5.39 -9.68
C VAL A 257 -4.55 4.37 -8.68
N GLU A 258 -4.80 3.08 -8.96
CA GLU A 258 -4.48 2.00 -8.04
C GLU A 258 -4.15 0.67 -8.77
N GLU A 259 -3.19 -0.08 -8.25
CA GLU A 259 -2.95 -1.47 -8.67
C GLU A 259 -3.91 -2.43 -7.97
N HIS A 260 -5.20 -2.20 -8.11
CA HIS A 260 -6.26 -2.91 -7.43
C HIS A 260 -7.49 -2.98 -8.34
N ASN A 261 -8.43 -3.86 -8.06
CA ASN A 261 -9.73 -3.84 -8.70
C ASN A 261 -10.41 -2.48 -8.45
N THR A 262 -11.09 -1.96 -9.46
CA THR A 262 -11.85 -0.70 -9.33
C THR A 262 -12.98 -0.79 -8.31
N ILE A 263 -13.38 -2.02 -7.93
CA ILE A 263 -14.39 -2.30 -6.92
C ILE A 263 -13.73 -2.42 -5.54
N GLY A 264 -14.16 -1.62 -4.59
CA GLY A 264 -13.75 -1.73 -3.18
C GLY A 264 -12.41 -1.08 -2.82
N GLY A 265 -11.60 -0.63 -3.80
CA GLY A 265 -10.28 -0.03 -3.60
C GLY A 265 -10.30 1.46 -3.25
N LEU A 266 -9.21 2.16 -3.64
CA LEU A 266 -9.03 3.61 -3.45
C LEU A 266 -10.14 4.40 -4.15
N GLY A 267 -10.46 4.03 -5.40
CA GLY A 267 -11.51 4.71 -6.17
C GLY A 267 -12.85 4.68 -5.45
N SER A 268 -13.26 3.51 -4.95
CA SER A 268 -14.48 3.36 -4.15
C SER A 268 -14.42 4.20 -2.86
N ALA A 269 -13.28 4.21 -2.15
CA ALA A 269 -13.13 4.98 -0.93
C ALA A 269 -13.23 6.50 -1.15
N VAL A 270 -12.73 7.00 -2.27
CA VAL A 270 -12.88 8.41 -2.68
C VAL A 270 -14.33 8.69 -3.07
N SER A 271 -14.97 7.81 -3.86
CA SER A 271 -16.37 7.94 -4.26
C SER A 271 -17.32 8.06 -3.05
N GLU A 272 -17.12 7.25 -2.01
CA GLU A 272 -17.91 7.31 -0.76
C GLU A 272 -17.84 8.68 -0.07
N VAL A 273 -16.72 9.40 -0.21
CA VAL A 273 -16.58 10.75 0.35
C VAL A 273 -17.26 11.80 -0.52
N ILE A 274 -17.01 11.76 -1.84
CA ILE A 274 -17.49 12.80 -2.75
C ILE A 274 -18.97 12.66 -3.10
N SER A 275 -19.57 11.47 -2.99
CA SER A 275 -20.99 11.23 -3.26
C SER A 275 -21.92 12.07 -2.38
N ASN A 276 -21.45 12.53 -1.22
CA ASN A 276 -22.20 13.39 -0.31
C ASN A 276 -22.03 14.90 -0.59
N ILE A 277 -21.27 15.27 -1.63
CA ILE A 277 -21.02 16.67 -1.99
C ILE A 277 -22.00 17.11 -3.06
N LYS A 278 -22.77 18.18 -2.79
CA LYS A 278 -23.59 18.82 -3.82
C LYS A 278 -22.69 19.40 -4.92
N ASN A 279 -22.99 19.09 -6.18
CA ASN A 279 -22.16 19.46 -7.33
C ASN A 279 -20.72 18.89 -7.25
N SER A 280 -20.60 17.62 -6.86
CA SER A 280 -19.33 16.90 -6.85
C SER A 280 -18.68 16.91 -8.25
N PRO A 281 -17.36 17.07 -8.35
CA PRO A 281 -16.65 16.87 -9.61
C PRO A 281 -16.84 15.45 -10.13
N LYS A 282 -16.70 15.25 -11.43
CA LYS A 282 -16.62 13.90 -12.02
C LYS A 282 -15.44 13.14 -11.38
N GLN A 283 -15.58 11.83 -11.27
CA GLN A 283 -14.48 10.95 -10.85
C GLN A 283 -14.12 9.98 -11.98
N LEU A 284 -12.83 9.88 -12.27
CA LEU A 284 -12.24 8.84 -13.10
C LEU A 284 -11.51 7.85 -12.20
N THR A 285 -11.89 6.58 -12.25
CA THR A 285 -11.20 5.51 -11.52
C THR A 285 -10.35 4.69 -12.51
N ILE A 286 -9.04 4.69 -12.32
CA ILE A 286 -8.08 3.93 -13.10
C ILE A 286 -7.54 2.80 -12.23
N GLY A 287 -7.81 1.58 -12.62
CA GLY A 287 -7.45 0.35 -11.92
C GLY A 287 -7.73 -0.87 -12.79
N ILE A 288 -7.75 -2.05 -12.19
CA ILE A 288 -8.11 -3.29 -12.88
C ILE A 288 -9.64 -3.42 -12.83
N ASN A 289 -10.27 -3.53 -13.99
CA ASN A 289 -11.72 -3.75 -14.08
C ASN A 289 -12.06 -5.15 -13.53
N ASP A 290 -13.36 -5.40 -13.29
CA ASP A 290 -13.87 -6.64 -12.72
C ASP A 290 -13.50 -7.86 -13.59
N SER A 291 -12.26 -8.32 -13.42
CA SER A 291 -11.68 -9.46 -14.15
C SER A 291 -10.46 -10.01 -13.41
N TYR A 292 -10.21 -11.30 -13.56
CA TYR A 292 -8.95 -11.90 -13.10
C TYR A 292 -7.76 -11.38 -13.92
N THR A 293 -6.60 -11.25 -13.25
CA THR A 293 -5.40 -10.77 -13.91
C THR A 293 -4.84 -11.77 -14.91
N LYS A 294 -4.31 -11.25 -16.01
CA LYS A 294 -3.46 -12.04 -16.92
C LYS A 294 -2.12 -12.36 -16.28
N SER A 295 -1.44 -13.38 -16.80
CA SER A 295 -0.05 -13.65 -16.45
C SER A 295 0.89 -12.88 -17.37
N GLY A 296 1.98 -12.35 -16.79
CA GLY A 296 2.99 -11.60 -17.54
C GLY A 296 3.94 -10.84 -16.64
N SER A 297 4.92 -10.16 -17.23
CA SER A 297 5.83 -9.32 -16.45
C SER A 297 5.07 -8.13 -15.85
N TYR A 298 5.57 -7.62 -14.72
CA TYR A 298 4.99 -6.46 -14.04
C TYR A 298 4.84 -5.23 -14.96
N LYS A 299 5.86 -4.99 -15.81
CA LYS A 299 5.81 -3.92 -16.81
C LYS A 299 4.69 -4.13 -17.84
N TYR A 300 4.58 -5.34 -18.40
CA TYR A 300 3.52 -5.69 -19.34
C TYR A 300 2.13 -5.52 -18.73
N LEU A 301 1.94 -5.99 -17.50
CA LEU A 301 0.63 -5.90 -16.84
C LEU A 301 0.25 -4.45 -16.54
N LYS A 302 1.18 -3.60 -16.11
CA LYS A 302 0.91 -2.17 -15.93
C LYS A 302 0.46 -1.49 -17.25
N ASP A 303 1.08 -1.84 -18.37
CA ASP A 303 0.67 -1.32 -19.67
C ASP A 303 -0.70 -1.87 -20.10
N TYR A 304 -0.88 -3.19 -19.99
CA TYR A 304 -2.12 -3.86 -20.35
C TYR A 304 -3.34 -3.32 -19.58
N TYR A 305 -3.18 -3.06 -18.28
CA TYR A 305 -4.23 -2.50 -17.42
C TYR A 305 -4.25 -0.97 -17.37
N ARG A 306 -3.59 -0.32 -18.31
CA ARG A 306 -3.59 1.15 -18.49
C ARG A 306 -3.07 1.93 -17.29
N LEU A 307 -2.13 1.35 -16.56
CA LEU A 307 -1.54 1.95 -15.35
C LEU A 307 -0.20 2.66 -15.62
N THR A 308 0.25 2.77 -16.89
CA THR A 308 1.42 3.56 -17.27
C THR A 308 1.09 5.06 -17.31
N SER A 309 2.10 5.91 -17.18
CA SER A 309 1.93 7.37 -17.20
C SER A 309 1.26 7.87 -18.49
N GLU A 310 1.58 7.27 -19.64
CA GLU A 310 1.02 7.61 -20.94
C GLU A 310 -0.48 7.26 -21.00
N LYS A 311 -0.85 6.09 -20.43
CA LYS A 311 -2.24 5.63 -20.42
C LYS A 311 -3.08 6.44 -19.43
N ILE A 312 -2.54 6.79 -18.27
CA ILE A 312 -3.19 7.70 -17.32
C ILE A 312 -3.44 9.07 -17.95
N LEU A 313 -2.44 9.62 -18.66
CA LEU A 313 -2.56 10.88 -19.39
C LEU A 313 -3.69 10.80 -20.44
N GLU A 314 -3.69 9.74 -21.28
CA GLU A 314 -4.69 9.50 -22.32
C GLU A 314 -6.11 9.46 -21.73
N ASP A 315 -6.32 8.67 -20.67
CA ASP A 315 -7.63 8.50 -20.04
C ASP A 315 -8.16 9.80 -19.42
N VAL A 316 -7.29 10.58 -18.77
CA VAL A 316 -7.65 11.89 -18.22
C VAL A 316 -8.03 12.87 -19.32
N GLN A 317 -7.27 12.92 -20.43
CA GLN A 317 -7.56 13.82 -21.55
C GLN A 317 -8.87 13.47 -22.25
N ASN A 318 -9.13 12.17 -22.49
CA ASN A 318 -10.36 11.72 -23.11
C ASN A 318 -11.58 12.20 -22.32
N LEU A 319 -11.56 12.02 -20.99
CA LEU A 319 -12.68 12.44 -20.14
C LEU A 319 -12.85 13.96 -20.02
N LEU A 320 -11.76 14.73 -20.14
CA LEU A 320 -11.84 16.21 -20.13
C LEU A 320 -12.37 16.79 -21.44
N ASN A 321 -12.27 16.04 -22.55
CA ASN A 321 -12.76 16.46 -23.87
C ASN A 321 -14.21 16.06 -24.12
N GLU A 322 -14.81 15.21 -23.27
CA GLU A 322 -16.23 14.88 -23.23
C GLU A 322 -17.05 15.93 -22.47
#